data_60c43124763faca31852914d01e567fa
#
_entry.id   60c43124763faca31852914d01e567fa
#
_cell.length_a   1.000
_cell.length_b   1.000
_cell.length_c   1.000
_cell.angle_alpha   90.00
_cell.angle_beta   90.00
_cell.angle_gamma   90.00
#
_symmetry.space_group_name_H-M   'P 1'
#
loop_
_entity.id
_entity.type
_entity.pdbx_description
1 polymer ?
#
loop_
_entity_poly.entity_id
_entity_poly.type
_entity_poly.pdbx_seq_one_letter_code
_entity_poly.pdbx_strand_id
1 'polypeptide(L)'
;MASGILNVNKPAGPTSFAVVRAVGRLPGVAKTGHGGTLDPSADGVLPILVNGATRLADFIHEWPKTYQASVTFGAVSSTGDREGTITPAENAKTVTREAIVGILPSFTGTVQQVPPIFSALKQGGEALYRKARRHESIERSPRPVEIHAITLLHYDPASMTARLEVQSGRGMYVRSLAQDMGAALGSGAYLSALTRLAVGPLTLDRSIPLKTLIDMRDRWEQELLPMDLPLEDWPAITLKADEVAAVRHGQALVAPTASIGRYRMLDADGRLVAWGEALGGRLQPRAVFRE
;
A
#
# COMPACT_ATOMS: atom_id res chain seq x y z
N MET A 1 -2.16 -9.71 -24.14
CA MET A 1 -2.16 -10.26 -22.75
C MET A 1 -2.99 -9.36 -21.86
N ALA A 2 -3.91 -9.92 -21.08
CA ALA A 2 -4.73 -9.11 -20.17
C ALA A 2 -3.87 -8.31 -19.19
N SER A 3 -4.18 -7.03 -19.02
CA SER A 3 -3.48 -6.11 -18.12
C SER A 3 -4.51 -5.44 -17.23
N GLY A 4 -4.24 -5.37 -15.92
CA GLY A 4 -5.18 -4.78 -14.96
C GLY A 4 -4.71 -4.90 -13.53
N ILE A 5 -5.60 -4.60 -12.61
CA ILE A 5 -5.37 -4.63 -11.17
C ILE A 5 -6.25 -5.71 -10.55
N LEU A 6 -5.68 -6.56 -9.72
CA LEU A 6 -6.42 -7.52 -8.90
C LEU A 6 -6.48 -7.00 -7.47
N ASN A 7 -7.69 -6.95 -6.90
CA ASN A 7 -7.90 -6.64 -5.49
C ASN A 7 -7.82 -7.93 -4.67
N VAL A 8 -6.63 -8.32 -4.26
CA VAL A 8 -6.39 -9.60 -3.59
C VAL A 8 -6.47 -9.46 -2.07
N ASN A 9 -7.25 -10.33 -1.41
CA ASN A 9 -7.17 -10.52 0.03
C ASN A 9 -5.99 -11.46 0.33
N LYS A 10 -4.89 -10.87 0.80
CA LYS A 10 -3.72 -11.62 1.26
C LYS A 10 -4.02 -12.27 2.61
N PRO A 11 -3.88 -13.58 2.77
CA PRO A 11 -3.95 -14.21 4.09
C PRO A 11 -2.70 -13.84 4.92
N ALA A 12 -2.81 -13.95 6.24
CA ALA A 12 -1.63 -13.95 7.11
C ALA A 12 -0.73 -15.16 6.80
N GLY A 13 0.58 -15.01 6.94
CA GLY A 13 1.62 -16.02 6.71
C GLY A 13 2.51 -15.72 5.50
N PRO A 14 2.01 -15.72 4.25
CA PRO A 14 2.87 -15.46 3.09
C PRO A 14 3.30 -13.99 3.03
N THR A 15 4.51 -13.74 2.51
CA THR A 15 4.98 -12.39 2.18
C THR A 15 4.20 -11.82 0.99
N SER A 16 4.13 -10.49 0.86
CA SER A 16 3.56 -9.84 -0.34
C SER A 16 4.25 -10.32 -1.62
N PHE A 17 5.56 -10.58 -1.59
CA PHE A 17 6.28 -11.14 -2.72
C PHE A 17 5.87 -12.59 -3.06
N ALA A 18 5.56 -13.41 -2.06
CA ALA A 18 5.03 -14.76 -2.29
C ALA A 18 3.67 -14.72 -3.01
N VAL A 19 2.80 -13.76 -2.65
CA VAL A 19 1.53 -13.53 -3.35
C VAL A 19 1.77 -13.10 -4.80
N VAL A 20 2.65 -12.12 -5.03
CA VAL A 20 3.04 -11.68 -6.40
C VAL A 20 3.52 -12.88 -7.23
N ARG A 21 4.37 -13.74 -6.66
CA ARG A 21 4.85 -14.95 -7.34
C ARG A 21 3.75 -15.97 -7.63
N ALA A 22 2.79 -16.12 -6.73
CA ALA A 22 1.66 -17.03 -6.92
C ALA A 22 0.78 -16.57 -8.09
N VAL A 23 0.41 -15.28 -8.12
CA VAL A 23 -0.33 -14.67 -9.23
C VAL A 23 0.47 -14.70 -10.54
N GLY A 24 1.79 -14.49 -10.49
CA GLY A 24 2.68 -14.56 -11.65
C GLY A 24 2.78 -15.93 -12.33
N ARG A 25 2.19 -16.99 -11.73
CA ARG A 25 2.11 -18.33 -12.33
C ARG A 25 0.78 -18.60 -13.04
N LEU A 26 -0.16 -17.67 -12.98
CA LEU A 26 -1.43 -17.80 -13.70
C LEU A 26 -1.20 -17.69 -15.20
N PRO A 27 -2.00 -18.39 -16.01
CA PRO A 27 -1.88 -18.36 -17.47
C PRO A 27 -1.97 -16.94 -18.02
N GLY A 28 -1.15 -16.59 -19.01
CA GLY A 28 -1.15 -15.25 -19.64
C GLY A 28 -0.52 -14.12 -18.83
N VAL A 29 -0.01 -14.41 -17.62
CA VAL A 29 0.69 -13.44 -16.77
C VAL A 29 2.18 -13.45 -17.06
N ALA A 30 2.70 -12.38 -17.65
CA ALA A 30 4.13 -12.22 -17.96
C ALA A 30 4.87 -11.42 -16.89
N LYS A 31 4.19 -10.47 -16.22
CA LYS A 31 4.77 -9.60 -15.21
C LYS A 31 3.76 -9.29 -14.11
N THR A 32 4.23 -9.27 -12.87
CA THR A 32 3.41 -8.91 -11.70
C THR A 32 4.16 -7.98 -10.76
N GLY A 33 3.42 -7.16 -10.03
CA GLY A 33 3.89 -6.31 -8.96
C GLY A 33 2.80 -6.11 -7.91
N HIS A 34 3.08 -5.39 -6.84
CA HIS A 34 2.05 -5.04 -5.84
C HIS A 34 2.03 -3.53 -5.57
N GLY A 35 0.87 -3.02 -5.18
CA GLY A 35 0.62 -1.61 -4.84
C GLY A 35 0.89 -1.25 -3.38
N GLY A 36 1.85 -1.89 -2.73
CA GLY A 36 2.26 -1.61 -1.34
C GLY A 36 2.39 -2.87 -0.51
N THR A 37 3.53 -3.02 0.15
CA THR A 37 3.86 -4.20 0.97
C THR A 37 2.91 -4.34 2.16
N LEU A 38 2.54 -5.56 2.47
CA LEU A 38 2.01 -6.01 3.75
C LEU A 38 3.01 -6.97 4.39
N ASP A 39 3.19 -6.85 5.70
CA ASP A 39 4.02 -7.77 6.48
C ASP A 39 3.45 -9.21 6.43
N PRO A 40 4.26 -10.25 6.67
CA PRO A 40 3.77 -11.64 6.65
C PRO A 40 2.63 -11.88 7.63
N SER A 41 2.73 -11.37 8.86
CA SER A 41 1.72 -11.50 9.91
C SER A 41 0.44 -10.73 9.65
N ALA A 42 0.45 -9.75 8.74
CA ALA A 42 -0.72 -8.96 8.36
C ALA A 42 -1.52 -9.62 7.25
N ASP A 43 -2.82 -9.35 7.21
CA ASP A 43 -3.75 -9.77 6.16
C ASP A 43 -4.47 -8.59 5.51
N GLY A 44 -5.35 -8.88 4.54
CA GLY A 44 -6.23 -7.91 3.91
C GLY A 44 -5.79 -7.47 2.51
N VAL A 45 -6.25 -6.32 2.09
CA VAL A 45 -6.14 -5.79 0.73
C VAL A 45 -4.70 -5.66 0.28
N LEU A 46 -4.34 -6.40 -0.77
CA LEU A 46 -3.06 -6.28 -1.47
C LEU A 46 -3.31 -6.11 -2.97
N PRO A 47 -3.26 -4.88 -3.50
CA PRO A 47 -3.39 -4.66 -4.93
C PRO A 47 -2.26 -5.36 -5.68
N ILE A 48 -2.60 -6.24 -6.62
CA ILE A 48 -1.65 -6.91 -7.51
C ILE A 48 -1.82 -6.34 -8.91
N LEU A 49 -0.74 -5.82 -9.45
CA LEU A 49 -0.70 -5.29 -10.80
C LEU A 49 -0.21 -6.38 -11.76
N VAL A 50 -0.92 -6.54 -12.87
CA VAL A 50 -0.65 -7.57 -13.88
C VAL A 50 -0.25 -6.93 -15.20
N ASN A 51 0.81 -7.43 -15.79
CA ASN A 51 1.34 -7.05 -17.10
C ASN A 51 1.57 -5.53 -17.25
N GLY A 52 0.90 -4.85 -18.17
CA GLY A 52 1.04 -3.41 -18.40
C GLY A 52 0.79 -2.55 -17.17
N ALA A 53 -0.15 -2.97 -16.31
CA ALA A 53 -0.50 -2.23 -15.09
C ALA A 53 0.67 -2.06 -14.11
N THR A 54 1.70 -2.93 -14.16
CA THR A 54 2.90 -2.79 -13.31
C THR A 54 3.62 -1.45 -13.44
N ARG A 55 3.40 -0.73 -14.52
CA ARG A 55 3.96 0.61 -14.76
C ARG A 55 3.20 1.73 -14.03
N LEU A 56 2.06 1.40 -13.43
CA LEU A 56 1.22 2.32 -12.66
C LEU A 56 1.35 2.13 -11.15
N ALA A 57 2.30 1.30 -10.70
CA ALA A 57 2.49 0.98 -9.29
C ALA A 57 2.69 2.22 -8.40
N ASP A 58 3.44 3.22 -8.89
CA ASP A 58 3.73 4.42 -8.12
C ASP A 58 2.46 5.22 -7.80
N PHE A 59 1.47 5.23 -8.69
CA PHE A 59 0.19 5.91 -8.44
C PHE A 59 -0.62 5.21 -7.35
N ILE A 60 -0.60 3.86 -7.32
CA ILE A 60 -1.26 3.09 -6.26
C ILE A 60 -0.53 3.25 -4.91
N HIS A 61 0.78 3.42 -4.93
CA HIS A 61 1.56 3.69 -3.72
C HIS A 61 1.16 5.02 -3.06
N GLU A 62 0.69 6.01 -3.82
CA GLU A 62 0.22 7.30 -3.28
C GLU A 62 -1.18 7.21 -2.64
N TRP A 63 -2.00 6.23 -2.99
CA TRP A 63 -3.33 6.10 -2.42
C TRP A 63 -3.29 5.99 -0.89
N PRO A 64 -4.29 6.55 -0.19
CA PRO A 64 -4.44 6.36 1.25
C PRO A 64 -4.70 4.89 1.57
N LYS A 65 -4.34 4.47 2.77
CA LYS A 65 -4.55 3.13 3.30
C LYS A 65 -5.36 3.20 4.58
N THR A 66 -6.30 2.27 4.72
CA THR A 66 -7.06 2.09 5.96
C THR A 66 -6.72 0.74 6.57
N TYR A 67 -6.40 0.76 7.86
CA TYR A 67 -6.01 -0.42 8.62
C TYR A 67 -6.92 -0.61 9.83
N GLN A 68 -7.18 -1.86 10.18
CA GLN A 68 -7.60 -2.24 11.51
C GLN A 68 -6.39 -2.85 12.23
N ALA A 69 -5.97 -2.23 13.33
CA ALA A 69 -4.80 -2.60 14.10
C ALA A 69 -5.19 -3.00 15.52
N SER A 70 -4.64 -4.12 16.01
CA SER A 70 -4.68 -4.45 17.44
C SER A 70 -3.33 -4.11 18.07
N VAL A 71 -3.33 -3.21 19.04
CA VAL A 71 -2.16 -2.76 19.79
C VAL A 71 -2.25 -3.28 21.20
N THR A 72 -1.31 -4.11 21.61
CA THR A 72 -1.23 -4.65 22.98
C THR A 72 -0.19 -3.89 23.77
N PHE A 73 -0.60 -3.31 24.90
CA PHE A 73 0.22 -2.55 25.84
C PHE A 73 0.80 -3.44 26.93
N GLY A 74 1.79 -2.92 27.67
CA GLY A 74 2.43 -3.62 28.78
C GLY A 74 3.59 -4.53 28.38
N ALA A 75 3.89 -4.63 27.09
CA ALA A 75 4.99 -5.43 26.58
C ALA A 75 5.61 -4.78 25.34
N VAL A 76 6.82 -5.15 24.99
CA VAL A 76 7.53 -4.74 23.79
C VAL A 76 7.90 -5.95 22.93
N SER A 77 8.05 -5.75 21.63
CA SER A 77 8.48 -6.80 20.70
C SER A 77 9.75 -6.36 19.97
N SER A 78 10.67 -7.29 19.74
CA SER A 78 11.92 -7.05 19.02
C SER A 78 11.72 -6.63 17.56
N THR A 79 10.57 -6.98 16.94
CA THR A 79 10.18 -6.58 15.57
C THR A 79 9.12 -5.49 15.55
N GLY A 80 8.55 -5.13 16.72
CA GLY A 80 7.42 -4.24 16.86
C GLY A 80 6.06 -4.89 16.59
N ASP A 81 6.04 -6.18 16.23
CA ASP A 81 4.84 -6.99 15.99
C ASP A 81 4.91 -8.34 16.71
N ARG A 82 3.89 -9.18 16.54
CA ARG A 82 3.78 -10.51 17.20
C ARG A 82 4.80 -11.55 16.72
N GLU A 83 5.55 -11.29 15.63
CA GLU A 83 6.55 -12.23 15.11
C GLU A 83 7.89 -12.14 15.85
N GLY A 84 8.12 -11.04 16.56
CA GLY A 84 9.31 -10.84 17.38
C GLY A 84 9.23 -11.51 18.75
N THR A 85 10.36 -11.47 19.47
CA THR A 85 10.39 -11.86 20.89
C THR A 85 9.65 -10.80 21.70
N ILE A 86 8.59 -11.22 22.38
CA ILE A 86 7.77 -10.35 23.22
C ILE A 86 8.29 -10.45 24.65
N THR A 87 8.60 -9.30 25.25
CA THR A 87 9.04 -9.18 26.65
C THR A 87 8.18 -8.16 27.39
N PRO A 88 7.82 -8.40 28.67
CA PRO A 88 7.15 -7.40 29.48
C PRO A 88 7.95 -6.08 29.49
N ALA A 89 7.25 -4.96 29.40
CA ALA A 89 7.90 -3.65 29.51
C ALA A 89 8.24 -3.38 30.99
N GLU A 90 9.46 -2.92 31.23
CA GLU A 90 9.89 -2.53 32.58
C GLU A 90 9.07 -1.35 33.10
N ASN A 91 8.56 -1.46 34.32
CA ASN A 91 7.75 -0.40 34.96
C ASN A 91 6.54 0.03 34.14
N ALA A 92 5.93 -0.88 33.39
CA ALA A 92 4.77 -0.61 32.55
C ALA A 92 3.63 -0.01 33.35
N LYS A 93 3.15 1.16 32.94
CA LYS A 93 1.96 1.79 33.53
C LYS A 93 0.72 1.07 33.03
N THR A 94 -0.28 0.96 33.89
CA THR A 94 -1.62 0.51 33.51
C THR A 94 -2.21 1.52 32.51
N VAL A 95 -2.67 1.00 31.37
CA VAL A 95 -3.29 1.82 30.33
C VAL A 95 -4.80 1.79 30.52
N THR A 96 -5.45 2.94 30.39
CA THR A 96 -6.91 3.07 30.39
C THR A 96 -7.41 3.51 29.03
N ARG A 97 -8.70 3.30 28.78
CA ARG A 97 -9.36 3.75 27.53
C ARG A 97 -9.20 5.26 27.35
N GLU A 98 -9.40 6.03 28.40
CA GLU A 98 -9.31 7.50 28.41
C GLU A 98 -7.89 7.98 28.10
N ALA A 99 -6.88 7.30 28.64
CA ALA A 99 -5.47 7.61 28.34
C ALA A 99 -5.14 7.36 26.85
N ILE A 100 -5.64 6.25 26.28
CA ILE A 100 -5.48 5.98 24.84
C ILE A 100 -6.13 7.12 24.03
N VAL A 101 -7.41 7.43 24.27
CA VAL A 101 -8.13 8.48 23.54
C VAL A 101 -7.42 9.83 23.67
N GLY A 102 -6.87 10.13 24.85
CA GLY A 102 -6.17 11.38 25.12
C GLY A 102 -4.90 11.60 24.28
N ILE A 103 -4.22 10.52 23.87
CA ILE A 103 -3.00 10.64 23.07
C ILE A 103 -3.26 10.62 21.54
N LEU A 104 -4.42 10.14 21.06
CA LEU A 104 -4.68 9.99 19.60
C LEU A 104 -4.48 11.29 18.80
N PRO A 105 -4.88 12.48 19.31
CA PRO A 105 -4.65 13.72 18.57
C PRO A 105 -3.18 14.01 18.27
N SER A 106 -2.24 13.60 19.16
CA SER A 106 -0.80 13.81 18.94
C SER A 106 -0.20 12.92 17.87
N PHE A 107 -0.91 11.88 17.43
CA PHE A 107 -0.52 10.97 16.36
C PHE A 107 -1.29 11.23 15.05
N THR A 108 -2.08 12.31 14.98
CA THR A 108 -2.85 12.66 13.79
C THR A 108 -2.24 13.87 13.09
N GLY A 109 -2.31 13.91 11.76
CA GLY A 109 -1.65 14.90 10.92
C GLY A 109 -0.27 14.43 10.43
N THR A 110 0.65 15.35 10.22
CA THR A 110 2.04 15.04 9.84
C THR A 110 2.86 14.74 11.09
N VAL A 111 3.25 13.48 11.25
CA VAL A 111 4.06 13.01 12.41
C VAL A 111 5.43 12.51 11.95
N GLN A 112 6.44 12.67 12.82
CA GLN A 112 7.78 12.11 12.59
C GLN A 112 7.81 10.67 13.10
N GLN A 113 8.08 9.72 12.20
CA GLN A 113 8.10 8.29 12.53
C GLN A 113 9.45 7.68 12.20
N VAL A 114 10.05 6.94 13.15
CA VAL A 114 11.25 6.12 12.89
C VAL A 114 10.80 4.81 12.24
N PRO A 115 11.21 4.52 11.00
CA PRO A 115 10.84 3.28 10.34
C PRO A 115 11.33 2.05 11.11
N PRO A 116 10.58 0.93 11.12
CA PRO A 116 11.06 -0.29 11.78
C PRO A 116 12.29 -0.86 11.07
N ILE A 117 13.16 -1.54 11.81
CA ILE A 117 14.40 -2.12 11.27
C ILE A 117 14.10 -3.18 10.19
N PHE A 118 13.02 -3.96 10.39
CA PHE A 118 12.53 -4.92 9.41
C PHE A 118 11.58 -4.25 8.43
N SER A 119 12.11 -3.43 7.51
CA SER A 119 11.34 -2.75 6.47
C SER A 119 11.97 -2.92 5.08
N ALA A 120 11.18 -2.67 4.05
CA ALA A 120 11.62 -2.66 2.65
C ALA A 120 12.35 -1.37 2.24
N LEU A 121 12.47 -0.40 3.14
CA LEU A 121 13.24 0.82 2.89
C LEU A 121 14.69 0.48 2.56
N LYS A 122 15.22 1.20 1.58
CA LYS A 122 16.63 1.03 1.16
C LYS A 122 17.51 2.11 1.80
N GLN A 123 18.66 1.69 2.29
CA GLN A 123 19.73 2.56 2.74
C GLN A 123 21.04 2.11 2.10
N GLY A 124 21.66 3.01 1.33
CA GLY A 124 22.84 2.64 0.55
C GLY A 124 22.57 1.58 -0.53
N GLY A 125 21.34 1.60 -1.12
CA GLY A 125 20.95 0.65 -2.17
C GLY A 125 20.41 -0.71 -1.67
N GLU A 126 20.58 -1.04 -0.38
CA GLU A 126 20.16 -2.30 0.21
C GLU A 126 18.96 -2.11 1.16
N ALA A 127 17.99 -3.05 1.15
CA ALA A 127 16.82 -2.99 2.02
C ALA A 127 17.19 -3.24 3.49
N LEU A 128 16.60 -2.47 4.42
CA LEU A 128 16.90 -2.53 5.86
C LEU A 128 16.72 -3.92 6.44
N TYR A 129 15.68 -4.67 6.02
CA TYR A 129 15.45 -6.03 6.51
C TYR A 129 16.60 -7.01 6.21
N ARG A 130 17.38 -6.80 5.12
CA ARG A 130 18.54 -7.64 4.80
C ARG A 130 19.70 -7.36 5.76
N LYS A 131 19.96 -6.08 6.05
CA LYS A 131 20.96 -5.65 7.03
C LYS A 131 20.57 -6.11 8.43
N ALA A 132 19.29 -5.98 8.80
CA ALA A 132 18.78 -6.45 10.10
C ALA A 132 19.01 -7.94 10.33
N ARG A 133 18.85 -8.79 9.30
CA ARG A 133 19.12 -10.24 9.38
C ARG A 133 20.61 -10.57 9.59
N ARG A 134 21.50 -9.63 9.27
CA ARG A 134 22.93 -9.77 9.53
C ARG A 134 23.34 -9.14 10.86
N HIS A 135 22.38 -8.74 11.68
CA HIS A 135 22.58 -8.06 12.98
C HIS A 135 23.42 -6.77 12.87
N GLU A 136 23.37 -6.08 11.72
CA GLU A 136 24.05 -4.80 11.53
C GLU A 136 23.32 -3.72 12.34
N SER A 137 24.12 -2.87 13.02
CA SER A 137 23.58 -1.66 13.63
C SER A 137 23.20 -0.65 12.55
N ILE A 138 21.93 -0.27 12.49
CA ILE A 138 21.41 0.61 11.46
C ILE A 138 20.82 1.86 12.12
N GLU A 139 21.43 3.00 11.87
CA GLU A 139 20.86 4.27 12.23
C GLU A 139 19.65 4.57 11.34
N ARG A 140 18.52 4.92 11.93
CA ARG A 140 17.27 5.22 11.25
C ARG A 140 16.81 6.61 11.61
N SER A 141 16.81 7.50 10.63
CA SER A 141 16.31 8.87 10.82
C SER A 141 14.78 8.90 10.79
N PRO A 142 14.15 9.71 11.64
CA PRO A 142 12.73 9.98 11.56
C PRO A 142 12.34 10.52 10.17
N ARG A 143 11.14 10.19 9.72
CA ARG A 143 10.58 10.65 8.44
C ARG A 143 9.16 11.13 8.64
N PRO A 144 8.75 12.21 7.96
CA PRO A 144 7.37 12.66 8.01
C PRO A 144 6.46 11.62 7.34
N VAL A 145 5.38 11.28 8.02
CA VAL A 145 4.28 10.46 7.51
C VAL A 145 2.96 11.15 7.83
N GLU A 146 1.96 10.95 6.98
CA GLU A 146 0.64 11.50 7.24
C GLU A 146 -0.30 10.44 7.81
N ILE A 147 -0.93 10.77 8.92
CA ILE A 147 -1.99 9.98 9.54
C ILE A 147 -3.25 10.85 9.52
N HIS A 148 -4.20 10.48 8.66
CA HIS A 148 -5.39 11.27 8.42
C HIS A 148 -6.39 11.15 9.58
N ALA A 149 -6.51 9.94 10.15
CA ALA A 149 -7.39 9.68 11.29
C ALA A 149 -6.93 8.44 12.08
N ILE A 150 -7.18 8.46 13.39
CA ILE A 150 -7.10 7.29 14.26
C ILE A 150 -8.36 7.26 15.11
N THR A 151 -9.07 6.11 15.07
CA THR A 151 -10.26 5.89 15.87
C THR A 151 -10.08 4.68 16.78
N LEU A 152 -10.33 4.82 18.08
CA LEU A 152 -10.39 3.70 19.00
C LEU A 152 -11.74 2.99 18.85
N LEU A 153 -11.72 1.80 18.25
CA LEU A 153 -12.92 0.97 18.05
C LEU A 153 -13.31 0.22 19.33
N HIS A 154 -12.32 -0.34 20.01
CA HIS A 154 -12.51 -1.14 21.22
C HIS A 154 -11.25 -1.12 22.08
N TYR A 155 -11.41 -1.25 23.40
CA TYR A 155 -10.33 -1.50 24.33
C TYR A 155 -10.74 -2.58 25.32
N ASP A 156 -9.94 -3.61 25.43
CA ASP A 156 -10.07 -4.67 26.43
C ASP A 156 -9.02 -4.45 27.54
N PRO A 157 -9.44 -4.01 28.74
CA PRO A 157 -8.51 -3.76 29.86
C PRO A 157 -7.87 -5.03 30.42
N ALA A 158 -8.52 -6.21 30.24
CA ALA A 158 -7.97 -7.46 30.76
C ALA A 158 -6.73 -7.91 29.97
N SER A 159 -6.74 -7.77 28.66
CA SER A 159 -5.59 -8.05 27.81
C SER A 159 -4.76 -6.80 27.49
N MET A 160 -5.16 -5.63 27.98
CA MET A 160 -4.60 -4.33 27.63
C MET A 160 -4.46 -4.13 26.11
N THR A 161 -5.46 -4.58 25.35
CA THR A 161 -5.42 -4.54 23.90
C THR A 161 -6.45 -3.55 23.34
N ALA A 162 -5.95 -2.56 22.57
CA ALA A 162 -6.77 -1.61 21.81
C ALA A 162 -6.90 -2.05 20.37
N ARG A 163 -8.13 -2.03 19.85
CA ARG A 163 -8.42 -2.15 18.42
C ARG A 163 -8.67 -0.77 17.84
N LEU A 164 -7.83 -0.38 16.91
CA LEU A 164 -7.84 0.92 16.26
C LEU A 164 -8.18 0.78 14.78
N GLU A 165 -8.88 1.76 14.24
CA GLU A 165 -8.88 2.04 12.81
C GLU A 165 -7.93 3.20 12.54
N VAL A 166 -7.03 3.03 11.55
CA VAL A 166 -6.01 4.01 11.20
C VAL A 166 -6.08 4.29 9.71
N GLN A 167 -6.27 5.56 9.34
CA GLN A 167 -6.23 6.03 7.97
C GLN A 167 -4.96 6.84 7.76
N SER A 168 -4.16 6.49 6.76
CA SER A 168 -2.86 7.12 6.54
C SER A 168 -2.51 7.29 5.06
N GLY A 169 -1.62 8.22 4.79
CA GLY A 169 -0.92 8.35 3.53
C GLY A 169 0.13 7.25 3.32
N ARG A 170 0.98 7.43 2.33
CA ARG A 170 2.06 6.50 2.02
C ARG A 170 3.14 6.49 3.11
N GLY A 171 3.81 5.35 3.26
CA GLY A 171 5.06 5.22 4.03
C GLY A 171 4.89 5.11 5.54
N MET A 172 3.67 5.18 6.09
CA MET A 172 3.39 4.98 7.50
C MET A 172 3.55 3.49 7.88
N TYR A 173 4.14 3.23 9.05
CA TYR A 173 4.30 1.91 9.64
C TYR A 173 3.43 1.79 10.90
N VAL A 174 2.44 0.91 10.86
CA VAL A 174 1.55 0.68 12.01
C VAL A 174 2.32 0.10 13.20
N ARG A 175 3.39 -0.66 12.94
CA ARG A 175 4.30 -1.16 13.99
C ARG A 175 4.98 -0.03 14.78
N SER A 176 5.51 0.96 14.07
CA SER A 176 6.10 2.14 14.72
C SER A 176 5.04 2.94 15.49
N LEU A 177 3.84 3.12 14.91
CA LEU A 177 2.74 3.79 15.58
C LEU A 177 2.41 3.10 16.93
N ALA A 178 2.32 1.75 16.94
CA ALA A 178 2.07 0.99 18.15
C ALA A 178 3.16 1.22 19.22
N GLN A 179 4.44 1.18 18.81
CA GLN A 179 5.57 1.44 19.71
C GLN A 179 5.56 2.87 20.25
N ASP A 180 5.29 3.87 19.40
CA ASP A 180 5.26 5.28 19.77
C ASP A 180 4.10 5.56 20.74
N MET A 181 2.91 4.95 20.54
CA MET A 181 1.80 5.01 21.49
C MET A 181 2.15 4.40 22.84
N GLY A 182 2.81 3.23 22.83
CA GLY A 182 3.27 2.58 24.05
C GLY A 182 4.28 3.43 24.81
N ALA A 183 5.20 4.09 24.12
CA ALA A 183 6.17 5.01 24.70
C ALA A 183 5.48 6.26 25.29
N ALA A 184 4.52 6.86 24.58
CA ALA A 184 3.76 8.03 25.07
C ALA A 184 2.96 7.72 26.33
N LEU A 185 2.45 6.50 26.48
CA LEU A 185 1.72 6.04 27.68
C LEU A 185 2.64 5.50 28.79
N GLY A 186 3.94 5.35 28.52
CA GLY A 186 4.90 4.76 29.47
C GLY A 186 4.62 3.30 29.81
N SER A 187 4.02 2.55 28.87
CA SER A 187 3.62 1.15 29.06
C SER A 187 4.40 0.19 28.18
N GLY A 188 5.08 0.68 27.12
CA GLY A 188 5.46 -0.16 26.01
C GLY A 188 4.24 -0.69 25.25
N ALA A 189 4.39 -0.99 23.97
CA ALA A 189 3.35 -1.66 23.18
C ALA A 189 3.95 -2.33 21.93
N TYR A 190 3.18 -3.24 21.35
CA TYR A 190 3.47 -3.88 20.07
C TYR A 190 2.19 -4.11 19.27
N LEU A 191 2.35 -4.29 17.99
CA LEU A 191 1.26 -4.60 17.05
C LEU A 191 0.94 -6.10 17.13
N SER A 192 -0.17 -6.48 17.75
CA SER A 192 -0.56 -7.88 17.90
C SER A 192 -1.35 -8.45 16.73
N ALA A 193 -2.08 -7.59 15.97
CA ALA A 193 -2.73 -7.98 14.72
C ALA A 193 -2.88 -6.78 13.79
N LEU A 194 -2.90 -7.05 12.47
CA LEU A 194 -3.07 -6.02 11.44
C LEU A 194 -3.85 -6.58 10.25
N THR A 195 -4.94 -5.89 9.92
CA THR A 195 -5.70 -6.12 8.68
C THR A 195 -5.72 -4.83 7.87
N ARG A 196 -5.30 -4.86 6.60
CA ARG A 196 -5.48 -3.71 5.71
C ARG A 196 -6.86 -3.76 5.09
N LEU A 197 -7.73 -2.83 5.50
CA LEU A 197 -9.13 -2.77 5.06
C LEU A 197 -9.28 -2.16 3.67
N ALA A 198 -8.40 -1.20 3.32
CA ALA A 198 -8.47 -0.53 2.03
C ALA A 198 -7.12 0.01 1.54
N VAL A 199 -6.99 0.14 0.22
CA VAL A 199 -5.94 0.88 -0.51
C VAL A 199 -6.65 1.72 -1.58
N GLY A 200 -6.82 3.02 -1.35
CA GLY A 200 -7.65 3.87 -2.19
C GLY A 200 -9.07 3.30 -2.33
N PRO A 201 -9.58 3.12 -3.56
CA PRO A 201 -10.92 2.58 -3.81
C PRO A 201 -11.03 1.06 -3.63
N LEU A 202 -9.90 0.35 -3.44
CA LEU A 202 -9.88 -1.10 -3.26
C LEU A 202 -10.15 -1.44 -1.81
N THR A 203 -11.27 -2.11 -1.53
CA THR A 203 -11.72 -2.45 -0.18
C THR A 203 -11.73 -3.96 0.07
N LEU A 204 -11.68 -4.35 1.34
CA LEU A 204 -11.58 -5.76 1.74
C LEU A 204 -12.84 -6.56 1.38
N ASP A 205 -14.02 -5.97 1.50
CA ASP A 205 -15.30 -6.59 1.14
C ASP A 205 -15.43 -6.91 -0.36
N ARG A 206 -14.68 -6.17 -1.20
CA ARG A 206 -14.62 -6.37 -2.66
C ARG A 206 -13.36 -7.11 -3.10
N SER A 207 -12.60 -7.67 -2.17
CA SER A 207 -11.36 -8.37 -2.49
C SER A 207 -11.57 -9.87 -2.68
N ILE A 208 -10.80 -10.48 -3.59
CA ILE A 208 -10.82 -11.92 -3.79
C ILE A 208 -9.78 -12.61 -2.89
N PRO A 209 -10.13 -13.65 -2.12
CA PRO A 209 -9.16 -14.44 -1.39
C PRO A 209 -8.10 -15.03 -2.35
N LEU A 210 -6.82 -14.96 -1.97
CA LEU A 210 -5.72 -15.46 -2.80
C LEU A 210 -5.96 -16.90 -3.27
N LYS A 211 -6.42 -17.79 -2.40
CA LYS A 211 -6.68 -19.19 -2.75
C LYS A 211 -7.74 -19.29 -3.84
N THR A 212 -8.87 -18.57 -3.70
CA THR A 212 -9.95 -18.56 -4.68
C THR A 212 -9.44 -18.09 -6.04
N LEU A 213 -8.67 -16.98 -6.08
CA LEU A 213 -8.08 -16.46 -7.30
C LEU A 213 -7.19 -17.50 -8.00
N ILE A 214 -6.33 -18.20 -7.27
CA ILE A 214 -5.44 -19.21 -7.84
C ILE A 214 -6.23 -20.43 -8.35
N ASP A 215 -7.29 -20.83 -7.66
CA ASP A 215 -8.15 -21.95 -8.04
C ASP A 215 -8.98 -21.66 -9.31
N MET A 216 -9.19 -20.38 -9.67
CA MET A 216 -9.87 -19.98 -10.91
C MET A 216 -9.10 -20.32 -12.20
N ARG A 217 -7.78 -20.50 -12.13
CA ARG A 217 -6.89 -20.82 -13.25
C ARG A 217 -7.10 -19.86 -14.44
N ASP A 218 -7.61 -20.37 -15.58
CA ASP A 218 -7.80 -19.59 -16.82
C ASP A 218 -8.90 -18.52 -16.71
N ARG A 219 -9.72 -18.53 -15.65
CA ARG A 219 -10.81 -17.56 -15.45
C ARG A 219 -10.42 -16.37 -14.57
N TRP A 220 -9.20 -16.30 -14.08
CA TRP A 220 -8.74 -15.24 -13.18
C TRP A 220 -8.88 -13.82 -13.79
N GLU A 221 -8.87 -13.71 -15.13
CA GLU A 221 -9.03 -12.43 -15.85
C GLU A 221 -10.39 -11.76 -15.57
N GLN A 222 -11.40 -12.52 -15.13
CA GLN A 222 -12.72 -12.01 -14.76
C GLN A 222 -12.66 -11.10 -13.51
N GLU A 223 -11.61 -11.22 -12.71
CA GLU A 223 -11.38 -10.42 -11.50
C GLU A 223 -10.52 -9.18 -11.76
N LEU A 224 -10.11 -8.94 -13.02
CA LEU A 224 -9.32 -7.76 -13.36
C LEU A 224 -10.16 -6.49 -13.29
N LEU A 225 -9.69 -5.56 -12.51
CA LEU A 225 -10.13 -4.18 -12.55
C LEU A 225 -9.39 -3.41 -13.66
N PRO A 226 -9.97 -2.32 -14.17
CA PRO A 226 -9.35 -1.50 -15.21
C PRO A 226 -7.92 -1.08 -14.85
N MET A 227 -7.04 -1.15 -15.84
CA MET A 227 -5.64 -0.78 -15.65
C MET A 227 -5.47 0.70 -15.28
N ASP A 228 -6.32 1.56 -15.81
CA ASP A 228 -6.28 3.01 -15.61
C ASP A 228 -7.01 3.50 -14.35
N LEU A 229 -7.53 2.59 -13.52
CA LEU A 229 -8.14 2.93 -12.23
C LEU A 229 -7.32 3.93 -11.39
N PRO A 230 -5.96 3.84 -11.32
CA PRO A 230 -5.16 4.83 -10.58
C PRO A 230 -5.12 6.23 -11.19
N LEU A 231 -5.64 6.38 -12.39
CA LEU A 231 -5.67 7.63 -13.15
C LEU A 231 -7.10 8.13 -13.38
N GLU A 232 -8.09 7.52 -12.72
CA GLU A 232 -9.52 7.74 -12.99
C GLU A 232 -9.93 9.21 -12.88
N ASP A 233 -9.35 9.94 -11.93
CA ASP A 233 -9.58 11.37 -11.71
C ASP A 233 -8.95 12.29 -12.79
N TRP A 234 -8.12 11.73 -13.68
CA TRP A 234 -7.49 12.52 -14.73
C TRP A 234 -8.40 12.66 -15.94
N PRO A 235 -8.42 13.83 -16.59
CA PRO A 235 -9.16 13.99 -17.83
C PRO A 235 -8.71 12.98 -18.87
N ALA A 236 -9.67 12.44 -19.62
CA ALA A 236 -9.44 11.47 -20.69
C ALA A 236 -9.53 12.13 -22.07
N ILE A 237 -8.70 11.67 -23.00
CA ILE A 237 -8.73 12.04 -24.41
C ILE A 237 -8.86 10.76 -25.21
N THR A 238 -9.90 10.68 -26.05
CA THR A 238 -10.06 9.58 -27.01
C THR A 238 -9.27 9.89 -28.27
N LEU A 239 -8.34 9.00 -28.58
CA LEU A 239 -7.44 9.12 -29.73
C LEU A 239 -8.06 8.51 -31.00
N LYS A 240 -7.80 9.12 -32.14
CA LYS A 240 -8.05 8.52 -33.46
C LYS A 240 -7.01 7.43 -33.74
N ALA A 241 -7.26 6.58 -34.75
CA ALA A 241 -6.39 5.45 -35.05
C ALA A 241 -4.95 5.89 -35.42
N ASP A 242 -4.80 6.97 -36.18
CA ASP A 242 -3.49 7.57 -36.54
C ASP A 242 -2.78 8.16 -35.31
N GLU A 243 -3.51 8.80 -34.39
CA GLU A 243 -2.99 9.32 -33.15
C GLU A 243 -2.54 8.19 -32.20
N VAL A 244 -3.29 7.09 -32.13
CA VAL A 244 -2.89 5.87 -31.39
C VAL A 244 -1.54 5.35 -31.91
N ALA A 245 -1.39 5.26 -33.25
CA ALA A 245 -0.13 4.84 -33.87
C ALA A 245 1.02 5.78 -33.50
N ALA A 246 0.81 7.11 -33.58
CA ALA A 246 1.80 8.13 -33.21
C ALA A 246 2.21 8.03 -31.72
N VAL A 247 1.22 7.90 -30.82
CA VAL A 247 1.45 7.78 -29.36
C VAL A 247 2.20 6.49 -29.03
N ARG A 248 1.91 5.38 -29.70
CA ARG A 248 2.63 4.09 -29.54
C ARG A 248 4.13 4.21 -29.89
N HIS A 249 4.50 5.16 -30.75
CA HIS A 249 5.89 5.50 -31.08
C HIS A 249 6.47 6.62 -30.19
N GLY A 250 5.71 7.07 -29.17
CA GLY A 250 6.14 8.12 -28.24
C GLY A 250 6.05 9.55 -28.80
N GLN A 251 5.35 9.75 -29.91
CA GLN A 251 5.16 11.07 -30.53
C GLN A 251 4.17 11.90 -29.71
N ALA A 252 4.46 13.18 -29.57
CA ALA A 252 3.56 14.12 -28.93
C ALA A 252 2.42 14.50 -29.88
N LEU A 253 1.24 14.68 -29.29
CA LEU A 253 0.06 15.22 -30.00
C LEU A 253 -0.13 16.70 -29.67
N VAL A 254 -1.03 17.36 -30.39
CA VAL A 254 -1.52 18.68 -30.02
C VAL A 254 -2.42 18.51 -28.80
N ALA A 255 -2.17 19.33 -27.75
CA ALA A 255 -3.03 19.31 -26.58
C ALA A 255 -4.41 19.87 -26.90
N PRO A 256 -5.51 19.32 -26.33
CA PRO A 256 -6.88 19.71 -26.69
C PRO A 256 -7.23 21.17 -26.33
N THR A 257 -6.51 21.76 -25.43
CA THR A 257 -6.59 23.17 -25.04
C THR A 257 -5.22 23.64 -24.52
N ALA A 258 -5.02 24.92 -24.25
CA ALA A 258 -3.80 25.46 -23.63
C ALA A 258 -3.63 25.00 -22.15
N SER A 259 -4.26 23.90 -21.76
CA SER A 259 -4.24 23.37 -20.40
C SER A 259 -2.91 22.70 -20.06
N ILE A 260 -2.45 22.93 -18.83
CA ILE A 260 -1.34 22.22 -18.21
C ILE A 260 -1.94 21.11 -17.36
N GLY A 261 -1.42 19.88 -17.49
CA GLY A 261 -1.91 18.78 -16.65
C GLY A 261 -1.64 17.40 -17.20
N ARG A 262 -2.09 16.40 -16.45
CA ARG A 262 -1.96 14.99 -16.79
C ARG A 262 -3.25 14.48 -17.41
N TYR A 263 -3.11 13.59 -18.41
CA TYR A 263 -4.22 13.08 -19.19
C TYR A 263 -4.10 11.59 -19.40
N ARG A 264 -5.26 10.91 -19.39
CA ARG A 264 -5.41 9.55 -19.93
C ARG A 264 -5.63 9.65 -21.44
N MET A 265 -4.89 8.87 -22.20
CA MET A 265 -5.05 8.74 -23.65
C MET A 265 -5.67 7.38 -23.91
N LEU A 266 -6.91 7.37 -24.37
CA LEU A 266 -7.71 6.17 -24.59
C LEU A 266 -7.89 5.92 -26.10
N ASP A 267 -8.00 4.66 -26.51
CA ASP A 267 -8.44 4.33 -27.87
C ASP A 267 -9.98 4.45 -28.01
N ALA A 268 -10.49 4.14 -29.18
CA ALA A 268 -11.92 4.19 -29.48
C ALA A 268 -12.76 3.18 -28.65
N ASP A 269 -12.14 2.12 -28.14
CA ASP A 269 -12.76 1.12 -27.27
C ASP A 269 -12.66 1.51 -25.78
N GLY A 270 -12.10 2.68 -25.46
CA GLY A 270 -11.91 3.17 -24.08
C GLY A 270 -10.72 2.53 -23.35
N ARG A 271 -9.82 1.84 -24.05
CA ARG A 271 -8.64 1.22 -23.45
C ARG A 271 -7.51 2.22 -23.29
N LEU A 272 -6.77 2.15 -22.19
CA LEU A 272 -5.63 3.02 -21.95
C LEU A 272 -4.47 2.72 -22.92
N VAL A 273 -4.18 3.65 -23.83
CA VAL A 273 -3.03 3.61 -24.74
C VAL A 273 -1.79 4.21 -24.08
N ALA A 274 -1.97 5.33 -23.39
CA ALA A 274 -0.89 6.04 -22.67
C ALA A 274 -1.45 6.94 -21.59
N TRP A 275 -0.61 7.36 -20.66
CA TRP A 275 -0.82 8.60 -19.98
C TRP A 275 0.25 9.62 -20.39
N GLY A 276 -0.09 10.89 -20.39
CA GLY A 276 0.79 11.95 -20.82
C GLY A 276 0.58 13.27 -20.07
N GLU A 277 1.47 14.20 -20.32
CA GLU A 277 1.43 15.56 -19.75
C GLU A 277 1.28 16.59 -20.87
N ALA A 278 0.30 17.47 -20.68
CA ALA A 278 0.10 18.63 -21.55
C ALA A 278 0.90 19.82 -21.01
N LEU A 279 1.72 20.39 -21.87
CA LEU A 279 2.50 21.61 -21.59
C LEU A 279 2.78 22.35 -22.90
N GLY A 280 2.54 23.66 -22.94
CA GLY A 280 2.86 24.51 -24.10
C GLY A 280 2.15 24.09 -25.39
N GLY A 281 0.88 23.65 -25.32
CA GLY A 281 0.08 23.22 -26.46
C GLY A 281 0.43 21.83 -26.99
N ARG A 282 1.33 21.09 -26.33
CA ARG A 282 1.72 19.72 -26.69
C ARG A 282 1.34 18.74 -25.60
N LEU A 283 0.84 17.58 -25.99
CA LEU A 283 0.54 16.47 -25.09
C LEU A 283 1.58 15.37 -25.31
N GLN A 284 2.53 15.28 -24.37
CA GLN A 284 3.63 14.33 -24.45
C GLN A 284 3.29 13.02 -23.71
N PRO A 285 3.28 11.86 -24.38
CA PRO A 285 3.17 10.57 -23.70
C PRO A 285 4.33 10.35 -22.70
N ARG A 286 4.01 9.92 -21.48
CA ARG A 286 4.99 9.58 -20.44
C ARG A 286 5.12 8.08 -20.23
N ALA A 287 4.00 7.34 -20.34
CA ALA A 287 4.02 5.90 -20.36
C ALA A 287 3.04 5.39 -21.41
N VAL A 288 3.54 4.58 -22.35
CA VAL A 288 2.76 3.98 -23.42
C VAL A 288 2.52 2.50 -23.09
N PHE A 289 1.29 2.05 -23.18
CA PHE A 289 0.89 0.67 -22.94
C PHE A 289 0.68 -0.03 -24.29
N ARG A 290 1.28 -1.21 -24.43
CA ARG A 290 1.14 -2.07 -25.61
C ARG A 290 0.31 -3.29 -25.21
N GLU A 291 -0.59 -3.70 -26.05
CA GLU A 291 -1.35 -4.93 -25.89
C GLU A 291 -0.46 -6.18 -25.98
#